data_a9d5775b03673be82c5241c7fe13eb22
#
_entry.id   a9d5775b03673be82c5241c7fe13eb22
#
_cell.length_a   1.000
_cell.length_b   1.000
_cell.length_c   1.000
_cell.angle_alpha   90.00
_cell.angle_beta   90.00
_cell.angle_gamma   90.00
#
_symmetry.space_group_name_H-M   'P 1'
#
loop_
_entity.id
_entity.type
_entity.pdbx_description
1 polymer ?
#
loop_
_entity_poly.entity_id
_entity_poly.type
_entity_poly.pdbx_seq_one_letter_code
_entity_poly.pdbx_strand_id
1 'polypeptide(L)'
;TTFRLHRWLMDAPASRGEMSLGKLVVGISTLAMVVMLLTGIVLWWPKSIKMWKNRSVVALRKGWHRFWYDLHVSAGFWATIILLIMALTGLVWSFDWYREGFYAIFGDGARAWLRSLHVGTIGGMFTRVLWCLAAIVGGTLPLTGYYMWIKRKFIKR
;
A
#
# COMPACT_ATOMS: atom_id res chain seq x y z
N THR A 1 -11.34 7.13 -16.81
CA THR A 1 -11.99 7.50 -15.53
C THR A 1 -11.14 7.02 -14.35
N THR A 2 -10.86 5.72 -14.23
CA THR A 2 -10.10 5.13 -13.10
C THR A 2 -8.71 5.75 -12.90
N PHE A 3 -7.97 6.01 -13.99
CA PHE A 3 -6.67 6.66 -13.93
C PHE A 3 -6.74 8.08 -13.32
N ARG A 4 -7.74 8.89 -13.70
CA ARG A 4 -7.93 10.24 -13.17
C ARG A 4 -8.33 10.21 -11.68
N LEU A 5 -9.16 9.24 -11.30
CA LEU A 5 -9.55 9.03 -9.90
C LEU A 5 -8.31 8.65 -9.06
N HIS A 6 -7.54 7.66 -9.49
CA HIS A 6 -6.37 7.18 -8.78
C HIS A 6 -5.28 8.26 -8.60
N ARG A 7 -5.07 9.09 -9.62
CA ARG A 7 -3.95 10.04 -9.62
C ARG A 7 -4.31 11.40 -9.02
N TRP A 8 -5.56 11.86 -9.16
CA TRP A 8 -5.97 13.23 -8.86
C TRP A 8 -7.35 13.34 -8.18
N LEU A 9 -7.99 12.26 -7.82
CA LEU A 9 -9.38 12.26 -7.34
C LEU A 9 -10.35 13.02 -8.29
N MET A 10 -10.14 12.87 -9.61
CA MET A 10 -10.85 13.56 -10.70
C MET A 10 -10.50 15.05 -10.88
N ASP A 11 -9.75 15.65 -9.96
CA ASP A 11 -9.28 17.04 -9.99
C ASP A 11 -7.89 17.12 -10.64
N ALA A 12 -7.85 17.03 -11.97
CA ALA A 12 -6.59 17.07 -12.71
C ALA A 12 -5.99 18.49 -12.71
N PRO A 13 -4.64 18.64 -12.56
CA PRO A 13 -3.98 19.92 -12.68
C PRO A 13 -4.24 20.56 -14.05
N ALA A 14 -4.36 21.88 -14.11
CA ALA A 14 -4.60 22.63 -15.35
C ALA A 14 -3.39 22.56 -16.29
N SER A 15 -2.18 22.53 -15.73
CA SER A 15 -0.94 22.42 -16.50
C SER A 15 0.04 21.40 -15.92
N ARG A 16 1.07 21.02 -16.73
CA ARG A 16 2.15 20.15 -16.26
C ARG A 16 2.98 20.86 -15.19
N GLY A 17 3.12 20.23 -14.03
CA GLY A 17 3.89 20.77 -12.90
C GLY A 17 3.02 21.45 -11.84
N GLU A 18 1.80 21.82 -12.14
CA GLU A 18 0.89 22.36 -11.14
C GLU A 18 0.43 21.33 -10.11
N MET A 19 0.15 21.82 -8.92
CA MET A 19 -0.39 21.03 -7.82
C MET A 19 -1.88 21.30 -7.71
N SER A 20 -2.72 20.32 -8.09
CA SER A 20 -4.14 20.39 -7.79
C SER A 20 -4.41 19.87 -6.38
N LEU A 21 -5.55 20.22 -5.81
CA LEU A 21 -5.97 19.73 -4.50
C LEU A 21 -6.06 18.20 -4.49
N GLY A 22 -6.64 17.61 -5.55
CA GLY A 22 -6.72 16.15 -5.68
C GLY A 22 -5.36 15.48 -5.75
N LYS A 23 -4.39 16.07 -6.49
CA LYS A 23 -3.00 15.57 -6.53
C LYS A 23 -2.34 15.63 -5.15
N LEU A 24 -2.55 16.73 -4.41
CA LEU A 24 -2.02 16.91 -3.06
C LEU A 24 -2.59 15.86 -2.09
N VAL A 25 -3.91 15.68 -2.09
CA VAL A 25 -4.57 14.69 -1.22
C VAL A 25 -4.07 13.27 -1.50
N VAL A 26 -3.95 12.87 -2.77
CA VAL A 26 -3.38 11.57 -3.15
C VAL A 26 -1.94 11.43 -2.67
N GLY A 27 -1.11 12.46 -2.85
CA GLY A 27 0.29 12.45 -2.42
C GLY A 27 0.43 12.31 -0.90
N ILE A 28 -0.29 13.11 -0.11
CA ILE A 28 -0.29 13.04 1.37
C ILE A 28 -0.81 11.68 1.84
N SER A 29 -1.90 11.17 1.25
CA SER A 29 -2.44 9.85 1.59
C SER A 29 -1.43 8.74 1.30
N THR A 30 -0.66 8.86 0.21
CA THR A 30 0.40 7.91 -0.12
C THR A 30 1.55 7.97 0.88
N LEU A 31 1.97 9.16 1.33
CA LEU A 31 2.97 9.30 2.40
C LEU A 31 2.47 8.67 3.71
N ALA A 32 1.24 8.94 4.10
CA ALA A 32 0.63 8.32 5.28
C ALA A 32 0.59 6.79 5.15
N MET A 33 0.28 6.27 3.97
CA MET A 33 0.30 4.83 3.69
C MET A 33 1.71 4.24 3.85
N VAL A 34 2.77 4.91 3.37
CA VAL A 34 4.16 4.47 3.57
C VAL A 34 4.48 4.36 5.06
N VAL A 35 4.15 5.38 5.85
CA VAL A 35 4.36 5.35 7.31
C VAL A 35 3.59 4.20 7.96
N MET A 36 2.33 3.98 7.57
CA MET A 36 1.52 2.87 8.10
C MET A 36 2.09 1.50 7.71
N LEU A 37 2.58 1.32 6.49
CA LEU A 37 3.19 0.07 6.07
C LEU A 37 4.49 -0.22 6.84
N LEU A 38 5.35 0.78 7.02
CA LEU A 38 6.59 0.65 7.78
C LEU A 38 6.31 0.34 9.26
N THR A 39 5.40 1.05 9.88
CA THR A 39 4.98 0.77 11.27
C THR A 39 4.31 -0.60 11.38
N GLY A 40 3.55 -1.01 10.37
CA GLY A 40 2.95 -2.34 10.27
C GLY A 40 3.99 -3.46 10.29
N ILE A 41 5.10 -3.31 9.57
CA ILE A 41 6.23 -4.27 9.61
C ILE A 41 6.79 -4.38 11.02
N VAL A 42 7.05 -3.24 11.68
CA VAL A 42 7.60 -3.23 13.05
C VAL A 42 6.66 -3.92 14.04
N LEU A 43 5.36 -3.62 13.97
CA LEU A 43 4.35 -4.23 14.84
C LEU A 43 4.14 -5.72 14.54
N TRP A 44 4.28 -6.11 13.28
CA TRP A 44 4.13 -7.50 12.85
C TRP A 44 5.34 -8.36 13.26
N TRP A 45 6.53 -7.77 13.43
CA TRP A 45 7.78 -8.50 13.63
C TRP A 45 7.67 -9.57 14.71
N PRO A 46 7.86 -10.86 14.39
CA PRO A 46 7.67 -11.94 15.34
C PRO A 46 8.90 -12.15 16.21
N LYS A 47 8.69 -12.40 17.50
CA LYS A 47 9.77 -12.73 18.45
C LYS A 47 10.21 -14.20 18.39
N SER A 48 9.48 -15.06 17.66
CA SER A 48 9.79 -16.49 17.53
C SER A 48 9.26 -17.08 16.23
N ILE A 49 9.87 -18.20 15.77
CA ILE A 49 9.45 -18.94 14.56
C ILE A 49 8.01 -19.44 14.69
N LYS A 50 7.59 -19.88 15.88
CA LYS A 50 6.20 -20.31 16.14
C LYS A 50 5.21 -19.15 15.93
N MET A 51 5.57 -17.96 16.38
CA MET A 51 4.76 -16.76 16.21
C MET A 51 4.71 -16.35 14.73
N TRP A 52 5.82 -16.46 14.01
CA TRP A 52 5.90 -16.20 12.57
C TRP A 52 4.91 -17.09 11.80
N LYS A 53 4.95 -18.42 12.01
CA LYS A 53 4.02 -19.37 11.38
C LYS A 53 2.55 -19.04 11.69
N ASN A 54 2.23 -18.72 12.94
CA ASN A 54 0.86 -18.37 13.34
C ASN A 54 0.34 -17.06 12.74
N ARG A 55 1.21 -16.07 12.50
CA ARG A 55 0.84 -14.78 11.93
C ARG A 55 0.82 -14.76 10.40
N SER A 56 1.46 -15.72 9.75
CA SER A 56 1.53 -15.83 8.29
C SER A 56 0.36 -16.58 7.65
N VAL A 57 -0.52 -17.18 8.45
CA VAL A 57 -1.63 -18.03 7.98
C VAL A 57 -2.96 -17.53 8.51
N VAL A 58 -4.00 -17.60 7.67
CA VAL A 58 -5.38 -17.25 8.02
C VAL A 58 -6.10 -18.47 8.53
N ALA A 59 -6.61 -18.44 9.78
CA ALA A 59 -7.38 -19.53 10.37
C ALA A 59 -8.86 -19.43 10.01
N LEU A 60 -9.32 -20.22 9.02
CA LEU A 60 -10.68 -20.18 8.49
C LEU A 60 -11.76 -20.71 9.45
N ARG A 61 -11.38 -21.58 10.42
CA ARG A 61 -12.33 -22.29 11.29
C ARG A 61 -12.44 -21.74 12.72
N LYS A 62 -11.80 -20.61 13.04
CA LYS A 62 -11.76 -20.05 14.41
C LYS A 62 -12.71 -18.87 14.63
N GLY A 63 -13.80 -18.79 13.85
CA GLY A 63 -14.82 -17.76 13.95
C GLY A 63 -14.49 -16.47 13.16
N TRP A 64 -15.55 -15.69 12.90
CA TRP A 64 -15.52 -14.52 12.01
C TRP A 64 -14.56 -13.43 12.45
N HIS A 65 -14.48 -13.16 13.76
CA HIS A 65 -13.57 -12.16 14.30
C HIS A 65 -12.10 -12.56 14.10
N ARG A 66 -11.76 -13.82 14.34
CA ARG A 66 -10.41 -14.33 14.15
C ARG A 66 -10.03 -14.33 12.68
N PHE A 67 -10.95 -14.63 11.79
CA PHE A 67 -10.76 -14.54 10.35
C PHE A 67 -10.33 -13.14 9.90
N TRP A 68 -11.06 -12.08 10.31
CA TRP A 68 -10.72 -10.71 9.94
C TRP A 68 -9.39 -10.23 10.52
N TYR A 69 -9.09 -10.65 11.74
CA TYR A 69 -7.79 -10.36 12.35
C TYR A 69 -6.65 -11.03 11.58
N ASP A 70 -6.75 -12.33 11.31
CA ASP A 70 -5.72 -13.09 10.60
C ASP A 70 -5.59 -12.61 9.16
N LEU A 71 -6.69 -12.25 8.50
CA LEU A 71 -6.68 -11.68 7.15
C LEU A 71 -5.90 -10.36 7.13
N HIS A 72 -6.19 -9.45 8.05
CA HIS A 72 -5.46 -8.19 8.15
C HIS A 72 -3.96 -8.40 8.41
N VAL A 73 -3.63 -9.24 9.37
CA VAL A 73 -2.24 -9.47 9.82
C VAL A 73 -1.44 -10.25 8.78
N SER A 74 -2.00 -11.33 8.24
CA SER A 74 -1.31 -12.20 7.28
C SER A 74 -1.29 -11.60 5.87
N ALA A 75 -2.45 -11.26 5.31
CA ALA A 75 -2.53 -10.70 3.97
C ALA A 75 -1.86 -9.32 3.90
N GLY A 76 -2.00 -8.50 4.96
CA GLY A 76 -1.30 -7.23 5.08
C GLY A 76 0.21 -7.41 5.02
N PHE A 77 0.78 -8.36 5.75
CA PHE A 77 2.22 -8.62 5.72
C PHE A 77 2.70 -9.01 4.32
N TRP A 78 2.05 -9.99 3.68
CA TRP A 78 2.46 -10.44 2.35
C TRP A 78 2.30 -9.36 1.28
N ALA A 79 1.25 -8.53 1.37
CA ALA A 79 1.04 -7.41 0.46
C ALA A 79 1.99 -6.23 0.71
N THR A 80 2.57 -6.09 1.91
CA THR A 80 3.32 -4.89 2.33
C THR A 80 4.47 -4.57 1.38
N ILE A 81 5.24 -5.56 0.92
CA ILE A 81 6.39 -5.32 0.03
C ILE A 81 5.92 -4.71 -1.29
N ILE A 82 4.87 -5.29 -1.88
CA ILE A 82 4.31 -4.82 -3.15
C ILE A 82 3.70 -3.43 -2.97
N LEU A 83 2.94 -3.22 -1.90
CA LEU A 83 2.32 -1.93 -1.59
C LEU A 83 3.37 -0.84 -1.33
N LEU A 84 4.50 -1.15 -0.68
CA LEU A 84 5.62 -0.22 -0.52
C LEU A 84 6.22 0.15 -1.86
N ILE A 85 6.46 -0.81 -2.74
CA ILE A 85 6.97 -0.54 -4.10
C ILE A 85 5.99 0.38 -4.84
N MET A 86 4.69 0.07 -4.80
CA MET A 86 3.65 0.90 -5.45
C MET A 86 3.60 2.31 -4.85
N ALA A 87 3.68 2.44 -3.53
CA ALA A 87 3.62 3.73 -2.85
C ALA A 87 4.86 4.58 -3.14
N LEU A 88 6.06 4.03 -2.95
CA LEU A 88 7.32 4.74 -3.18
C LEU A 88 7.48 5.16 -4.65
N THR A 89 7.13 4.28 -5.58
CA THR A 89 7.15 4.64 -7.01
C THR A 89 6.06 5.65 -7.36
N GLY A 90 4.89 5.58 -6.71
CA GLY A 90 3.78 6.52 -6.90
C GLY A 90 4.10 7.95 -6.48
N LEU A 91 4.86 8.13 -5.39
CA LEU A 91 5.28 9.44 -4.89
C LEU A 91 6.08 10.26 -5.92
N VAL A 92 6.80 9.61 -6.83
CA VAL A 92 7.56 10.27 -7.91
C VAL A 92 6.65 11.12 -8.82
N TRP A 93 5.38 10.73 -8.96
CA TRP A 93 4.40 11.51 -9.74
C TRP A 93 3.60 12.51 -8.90
N SER A 94 3.64 12.39 -7.58
CA SER A 94 2.91 13.27 -6.68
C SER A 94 3.69 14.52 -6.30
N PHE A 95 4.98 14.39 -6.01
CA PHE A 95 5.83 15.47 -5.50
C PHE A 95 7.08 15.67 -6.34
N ASP A 96 7.35 16.92 -6.74
CA ASP A 96 8.52 17.27 -7.57
C ASP A 96 9.83 17.09 -6.80
N TRP A 97 9.89 17.52 -5.53
CA TRP A 97 11.06 17.32 -4.66
C TRP A 97 11.42 15.83 -4.49
N TYR A 98 10.41 14.95 -4.35
CA TYR A 98 10.63 13.52 -4.24
C TYR A 98 11.14 12.93 -5.56
N ARG A 99 10.59 13.39 -6.68
CA ARG A 99 11.03 12.99 -8.03
C ARG A 99 12.48 13.36 -8.29
N GLU A 100 12.87 14.59 -7.94
CA GLU A 100 14.25 15.08 -8.10
C GLU A 100 15.22 14.26 -7.26
N GLY A 101 14.92 14.05 -5.99
CA GLY A 101 15.72 13.18 -5.11
C GLY A 101 15.79 11.73 -5.61
N PHE A 102 14.68 11.18 -6.11
CA PHE A 102 14.67 9.83 -6.66
C PHE A 102 15.60 9.69 -7.87
N TYR A 103 15.54 10.63 -8.82
CA TYR A 103 16.41 10.59 -10.00
C TYR A 103 17.87 10.98 -9.69
N ALA A 104 18.11 11.77 -8.67
CA ALA A 104 19.48 12.02 -8.19
C ALA A 104 20.17 10.74 -7.67
N ILE A 105 19.40 9.83 -7.05
CA ILE A 105 19.92 8.56 -6.52
C ILE A 105 20.01 7.48 -7.61
N PHE A 106 18.96 7.31 -8.41
CA PHE A 106 18.82 6.19 -9.37
C PHE A 106 19.15 6.54 -10.81
N GLY A 107 19.41 7.81 -11.09
CA GLY A 107 19.68 8.33 -12.44
C GLY A 107 18.42 8.41 -13.32
N ASP A 108 18.56 9.11 -14.45
CA ASP A 108 17.45 9.30 -15.41
C ASP A 108 16.98 8.00 -16.08
N GLY A 109 17.83 6.99 -16.17
CA GLY A 109 17.48 5.66 -16.66
C GLY A 109 16.39 4.96 -15.86
N ALA A 110 16.18 5.37 -14.60
CA ALA A 110 15.12 4.85 -13.75
C ALA A 110 13.70 5.08 -14.30
N ARG A 111 13.51 6.06 -15.16
CA ARG A 111 12.20 6.35 -15.81
C ARG A 111 11.65 5.16 -16.58
N ALA A 112 12.53 4.40 -17.22
CA ALA A 112 12.13 3.25 -18.04
C ALA A 112 11.45 2.15 -17.22
N TRP A 113 11.99 1.84 -16.04
CA TRP A 113 11.50 0.75 -15.20
C TRP A 113 10.55 1.19 -14.07
N LEU A 114 10.57 2.46 -13.69
CA LEU A 114 9.73 3.01 -12.61
C LEU A 114 8.23 2.71 -12.83
N ARG A 115 7.73 2.97 -14.04
CA ARG A 115 6.34 2.68 -14.39
C ARG A 115 6.06 1.18 -14.35
N SER A 116 6.99 0.36 -14.85
CA SER A 116 6.84 -1.09 -14.85
C SER A 116 6.78 -1.67 -13.45
N LEU A 117 7.56 -1.12 -12.51
CA LEU A 117 7.47 -1.45 -11.10
C LEU A 117 6.12 -1.04 -10.50
N HIS A 118 5.67 0.19 -10.74
CA HIS A 118 4.42 0.68 -10.17
C HIS A 118 3.19 -0.11 -10.61
N VAL A 119 3.13 -0.49 -11.89
CA VAL A 119 1.98 -1.22 -12.47
C VAL A 119 2.16 -2.73 -12.52
N GLY A 120 3.32 -3.25 -12.08
CA GLY A 120 3.61 -4.68 -12.02
C GLY A 120 3.80 -5.35 -13.37
N THR A 121 4.34 -4.64 -14.38
CA THR A 121 4.53 -5.23 -15.72
C THR A 121 5.86 -5.95 -15.90
N ILE A 122 6.76 -5.93 -14.91
CA ILE A 122 8.12 -6.50 -14.99
C ILE A 122 8.10 -8.01 -15.32
N GLY A 123 7.23 -8.78 -14.68
CA GLY A 123 7.10 -10.23 -14.88
C GLY A 123 5.85 -10.62 -15.69
N GLY A 124 5.39 -9.75 -16.58
CA GLY A 124 4.25 -10.01 -17.47
C GLY A 124 2.90 -10.10 -16.75
N MET A 125 2.06 -11.06 -17.16
CA MET A 125 0.71 -11.22 -16.62
C MET A 125 0.73 -11.67 -15.14
N PHE A 126 1.66 -12.52 -14.76
CA PHE A 126 1.75 -13.02 -13.38
C PHE A 126 1.94 -11.89 -12.37
N THR A 127 2.89 -11.00 -12.60
CA THR A 127 3.12 -9.86 -11.68
C THR A 127 1.98 -8.86 -11.71
N ARG A 128 1.32 -8.62 -12.84
CA ARG A 128 0.12 -7.78 -12.91
C ARG A 128 -1.00 -8.29 -12.01
N VAL A 129 -1.28 -9.60 -12.06
CA VAL A 129 -2.28 -10.22 -11.19
C VAL A 129 -1.88 -10.07 -9.72
N LEU A 130 -0.62 -10.32 -9.39
CA LEU A 130 -0.11 -10.19 -8.03
C LEU A 130 -0.23 -8.75 -7.50
N TRP A 131 0.10 -7.74 -8.33
CA TRP A 131 -0.08 -6.31 -8.01
C TRP A 131 -1.56 -5.95 -7.80
N CYS A 132 -2.44 -6.45 -8.66
CA CYS A 132 -3.88 -6.26 -8.53
C CYS A 132 -4.40 -6.83 -7.20
N LEU A 133 -4.02 -8.05 -6.84
CA LEU A 133 -4.38 -8.68 -5.58
C LEU A 133 -3.85 -7.89 -4.38
N ALA A 134 -2.59 -7.45 -4.44
CA ALA A 134 -2.02 -6.60 -3.38
C ALA A 134 -2.75 -5.27 -3.24
N ALA A 135 -3.17 -4.64 -4.35
CA ALA A 135 -3.94 -3.39 -4.32
C ALA A 135 -5.33 -3.61 -3.69
N ILE A 136 -6.01 -4.72 -4.00
CA ILE A 136 -7.29 -5.09 -3.37
C ILE A 136 -7.10 -5.29 -1.86
N VAL A 137 -6.08 -6.04 -1.45
CA VAL A 137 -5.73 -6.20 -0.03
C VAL A 137 -5.47 -4.84 0.60
N GLY A 138 -4.63 -4.00 -0.02
CA GLY A 138 -4.31 -2.65 0.46
C GLY A 138 -5.55 -1.79 0.69
N GLY A 139 -6.55 -1.86 -0.21
CA GLY A 139 -7.83 -1.16 -0.05
C GLY A 139 -8.68 -1.67 1.12
N THR A 140 -8.53 -2.95 1.51
CA THR A 140 -9.26 -3.53 2.65
C THR A 140 -8.58 -3.30 4.00
N LEU A 141 -7.26 -3.03 4.03
CA LEU A 141 -6.50 -2.89 5.29
C LEU A 141 -7.02 -1.75 6.19
N PRO A 142 -7.34 -0.54 5.70
CA PRO A 142 -7.91 0.51 6.55
C PRO A 142 -9.24 0.09 7.18
N LEU A 143 -10.11 -0.57 6.42
CA LEU A 143 -11.43 -1.02 6.88
C LEU A 143 -11.31 -2.07 7.98
N THR A 144 -10.46 -3.08 7.76
CA THR A 144 -10.23 -4.15 8.72
C THR A 144 -9.49 -3.66 9.96
N GLY A 145 -8.55 -2.72 9.80
CA GLY A 145 -7.85 -2.07 10.91
C GLY A 145 -8.80 -1.25 11.77
N TYR A 146 -9.68 -0.45 11.15
CA TYR A 146 -10.70 0.32 11.86
C TYR A 146 -11.72 -0.56 12.59
N TYR A 147 -12.18 -1.64 11.94
CA TYR A 147 -13.04 -2.64 12.58
C TYR A 147 -12.40 -3.24 13.84
N MET A 148 -11.12 -3.62 13.78
CA MET A 148 -10.42 -4.16 14.94
C MET A 148 -10.26 -3.13 16.06
N TRP A 149 -9.98 -1.87 15.70
CA TRP A 149 -9.85 -0.77 16.66
C TRP A 149 -11.17 -0.50 17.40
N ILE A 150 -12.30 -0.39 16.67
CA ILE A 150 -13.63 -0.23 17.27
C ILE A 150 -13.92 -1.38 18.24
N LYS A 151 -13.72 -2.62 17.81
CA LYS A 151 -13.98 -3.77 18.65
C LYS A 151 -13.15 -3.77 19.93
N ARG A 152 -11.86 -3.43 19.82
CA ARG A 152 -10.98 -3.33 20.98
C ARG A 152 -11.42 -2.25 21.97
N LYS A 153 -11.92 -1.12 21.46
CA LYS A 153 -12.26 0.05 22.29
C LYS A 153 -13.64 -0.05 22.92
N PHE A 154 -14.64 -0.52 22.17
CA PHE A 154 -16.05 -0.43 22.56
C PHE A 154 -16.71 -1.78 22.89
N ILE A 155 -16.12 -2.91 22.49
CA ILE A 155 -16.72 -4.24 22.69
C ILE A 155 -15.78 -5.10 23.58
N LYS A 156 -15.10 -4.47 24.55
CA LYS A 156 -14.44 -5.22 25.62
C LYS A 156 -15.52 -5.87 26.51
N ARG A 157 -15.82 -7.11 26.25
CA ARG A 157 -16.31 -8.10 27.19
C ARG A 157 -15.41 -9.32 27.15
#